data_2114953cadf490a460de0e8b91e1c426
#
_entry.id   2114953cadf490a460de0e8b91e1c426
#
_cell.length_a   1.000
_cell.length_b   1.000
_cell.length_c   1.000
_cell.angle_alpha   90.00
_cell.angle_beta   90.00
_cell.angle_gamma   90.00
#
_symmetry.space_group_name_H-M   'P 1'
#
loop_
_entity.id
_entity.type
_entity.pdbx_description
1 polymer ?
#
loop_
_entity_poly.entity_id
_entity_poly.type
_entity_poly.pdbx_seq_one_letter_code
_entity_poly.pdbx_strand_id
1 'polypeptide(L)'
;MATAQTPHRLRPGSGRTVLVMSDQTHTLPLFTPDPPPAGTGSADPWHAQDPWRAPDPHGLPPAPPPPPAGPQGGDRRPGRGVALVAAVAIAAGLIGGGAGAALTSSMDDNGTTTSPVSSGTSLQGTSNKTSTPAADGSVEAVAAAVLPSVVSIEVTTAQGGGEGTGIVLSSDGLILTNNHVVADAASGGGNISVTLNDGSTASASIVGRDPVTDLAVIRAKGVSGLTKATLGSSANLAPGEQVVAIGSPLGLQGTVTSGIVSALNRPVRTGDATGTENASTVIDAIQTDAAINPGNSGGPLVNLQGEVVGINSAIASLGASAGSQSGSIGLGFSIPIDQARTVAKQLIDTGSATHAQLGVSVRDASTSGSSTFSDGAAVAAVTAGGAAEKAGLAAGDVITKVGDRSVDSADALIAAIRSHQPGDSVVLTYTHNGTETTSKATLGSDSASS
;
A
#
# COMPACT_ATOMS: atom_id res chain seq x y z
N MET A 1 -29.87 44.08 -58.68
CA MET A 1 -28.62 44.47 -59.35
C MET A 1 -27.52 43.83 -58.55
N ALA A 2 -27.09 42.65 -58.99
CA ALA A 2 -25.97 42.32 -59.86
C ALA A 2 -24.69 42.91 -59.26
N THR A 3 -23.68 42.18 -58.94
CA THR A 3 -22.95 41.14 -59.69
C THR A 3 -22.06 40.31 -58.77
N ALA A 4 -22.04 39.02 -59.06
CA ALA A 4 -21.08 38.03 -58.58
C ALA A 4 -19.71 38.23 -59.23
N GLN A 5 -18.62 37.78 -58.55
CA GLN A 5 -17.45 37.16 -59.22
C GLN A 5 -16.67 36.25 -58.24
N THR A 6 -16.66 34.97 -58.50
CA THR A 6 -15.72 33.87 -58.21
C THR A 6 -14.91 33.60 -59.48
N PRO A 7 -13.88 32.73 -59.53
CA PRO A 7 -12.74 32.37 -58.65
C PRO A 7 -11.43 32.35 -59.42
N HIS A 8 -10.31 32.08 -58.72
CA HIS A 8 -9.13 31.53 -59.44
C HIS A 8 -8.47 30.39 -58.61
N ARG A 9 -8.52 29.23 -59.23
CA ARG A 9 -7.71 28.04 -58.93
C ARG A 9 -6.28 28.24 -59.44
N LEU A 10 -5.28 27.79 -58.65
CA LEU A 10 -4.06 27.21 -59.20
C LEU A 10 -3.56 26.07 -58.31
N ARG A 11 -3.39 24.92 -58.88
CA ARG A 11 -2.60 23.73 -58.51
C ARG A 11 -1.37 23.67 -59.37
N PRO A 12 -0.45 22.68 -59.22
CA PRO A 12 0.34 22.19 -58.09
C PRO A 12 1.84 22.15 -58.44
N GLY A 13 2.70 21.97 -57.45
CA GLY A 13 4.11 21.73 -57.65
C GLY A 13 4.62 20.59 -56.79
N SER A 14 4.87 19.46 -57.43
CA SER A 14 5.48 18.24 -56.89
C SER A 14 6.97 18.44 -56.63
N GLY A 15 7.46 18.03 -55.49
CA GLY A 15 8.88 17.91 -55.19
C GLY A 15 9.11 16.82 -54.18
N ARG A 16 9.21 15.57 -54.64
CA ARG A 16 9.72 14.45 -53.84
C ARG A 16 11.24 14.56 -53.80
N THR A 17 11.83 14.84 -52.68
CA THR A 17 13.25 14.59 -52.44
C THR A 17 13.36 13.28 -51.67
N VAL A 18 13.89 12.27 -52.33
CA VAL A 18 14.29 10.99 -51.75
C VAL A 18 15.67 11.17 -51.17
N LEU A 19 15.80 11.10 -49.85
CA LEU A 19 17.11 11.03 -49.19
C LEU A 19 17.47 9.55 -49.02
N VAL A 20 18.46 9.11 -49.80
CA VAL A 20 19.09 7.79 -49.67
C VAL A 20 20.09 7.90 -48.52
N MET A 21 19.84 7.27 -47.39
CA MET A 21 20.84 7.07 -46.35
C MET A 21 21.65 5.81 -46.67
N SER A 22 22.92 6.00 -46.99
CA SER A 22 23.91 4.95 -47.10
C SER A 22 24.30 4.42 -45.74
N ASP A 23 24.17 3.14 -45.59
CA ASP A 23 24.61 2.32 -44.45
C ASP A 23 26.16 2.33 -44.37
N GLN A 24 26.73 2.89 -43.32
CA GLN A 24 28.13 2.69 -42.96
C GLN A 24 28.22 2.09 -41.58
N THR A 25 28.34 0.80 -41.52
CA THR A 25 28.73 0.02 -40.35
C THR A 25 30.16 0.35 -39.94
N HIS A 26 30.37 1.17 -38.94
CA HIS A 26 31.62 1.30 -38.23
C HIS A 26 31.69 0.28 -37.08
N THR A 27 32.42 -0.79 -37.31
CA THR A 27 32.90 -1.72 -36.27
C THR A 27 33.97 -1.01 -35.42
N LEU A 28 33.68 -0.77 -34.16
CA LEU A 28 34.65 -0.35 -33.16
C LEU A 28 35.45 -1.59 -32.67
N PRO A 29 36.78 -1.48 -32.52
CA PRO A 29 37.60 -2.59 -32.02
C PRO A 29 37.37 -2.82 -30.53
N LEU A 30 37.23 -4.09 -30.13
CA LEU A 30 37.24 -4.54 -28.75
C LEU A 30 38.56 -4.16 -28.06
N PHE A 31 38.47 -3.33 -27.04
CA PHE A 31 39.59 -3.08 -26.13
C PHE A 31 39.64 -4.24 -25.12
N THR A 32 40.69 -5.07 -25.19
CA THR A 32 41.08 -5.99 -24.11
C THR A 32 42.04 -5.26 -23.18
N PRO A 33 41.79 -5.12 -21.90
CA PRO A 33 42.78 -4.54 -20.99
C PRO A 33 43.89 -5.56 -20.69
N ASP A 34 45.13 -5.10 -20.75
CA ASP A 34 46.31 -5.86 -20.35
C ASP A 34 46.32 -6.13 -18.82
N PRO A 35 46.86 -7.28 -18.38
CA PRO A 35 46.96 -7.57 -16.96
C PRO A 35 48.07 -6.69 -16.31
N PRO A 36 47.83 -6.25 -15.03
CA PRO A 36 48.84 -5.43 -14.32
C PRO A 36 50.11 -6.23 -14.00
N PRO A 37 51.29 -5.57 -13.96
CA PRO A 37 52.53 -6.23 -13.62
C PRO A 37 52.60 -6.65 -12.13
N ALA A 38 53.18 -7.80 -11.88
CA ALA A 38 53.40 -8.34 -10.54
C ALA A 38 54.34 -7.43 -9.73
N GLY A 39 53.79 -6.77 -8.72
CA GLY A 39 54.55 -5.97 -7.75
C GLY A 39 54.98 -6.83 -6.58
N THR A 40 56.30 -6.81 -6.32
CA THR A 40 56.95 -7.43 -5.18
C THR A 40 56.54 -6.77 -3.87
N GLY A 41 56.14 -7.58 -2.89
CA GLY A 41 55.63 -7.13 -1.59
C GLY A 41 56.73 -6.52 -0.70
N SER A 42 56.36 -5.45 -0.01
CA SER A 42 56.98 -5.06 1.25
C SER A 42 55.88 -5.08 2.32
N ALA A 43 56.12 -5.84 3.38
CA ALA A 43 55.22 -5.96 4.54
C ALA A 43 55.24 -4.67 5.34
N ASP A 44 54.06 -4.09 5.52
CA ASP A 44 53.82 -2.92 6.37
C ASP A 44 53.44 -3.38 7.79
N PRO A 45 54.14 -2.97 8.87
CA PRO A 45 54.00 -3.52 10.23
C PRO A 45 52.76 -3.00 11.01
N TRP A 46 51.89 -2.20 10.44
CA TRP A 46 50.85 -1.48 11.18
C TRP A 46 49.41 -2.01 11.01
N HIS A 47 49.19 -3.16 10.34
CA HIS A 47 47.85 -3.79 10.27
C HIS A 47 47.63 -4.83 11.37
N ALA A 48 47.67 -4.40 12.66
CA ALA A 48 47.18 -5.20 13.77
C ALA A 48 45.67 -4.97 13.96
N GLN A 49 44.90 -6.01 13.64
CA GLN A 49 43.58 -6.35 14.17
C GLN A 49 42.50 -5.27 14.13
N ASP A 50 41.82 -5.21 13.04
CA ASP A 50 40.49 -4.57 12.93
C ASP A 50 39.40 -5.60 13.33
N PRO A 51 38.68 -5.43 14.47
CA PRO A 51 37.64 -6.37 14.95
C PRO A 51 36.37 -6.39 14.10
N TRP A 52 36.25 -5.54 13.08
CA TRP A 52 35.03 -5.40 12.25
C TRP A 52 35.23 -5.86 10.82
N ARG A 53 36.30 -6.56 10.49
CA ARG A 53 36.49 -7.09 9.15
C ARG A 53 35.52 -8.26 8.90
N ALA A 54 34.65 -8.10 7.92
CA ALA A 54 33.79 -9.17 7.43
C ALA A 54 34.66 -10.35 6.92
N PRO A 55 34.26 -11.61 7.15
CA PRO A 55 34.98 -12.78 6.67
C PRO A 55 35.05 -12.82 5.14
N ASP A 56 36.22 -13.22 4.64
CA ASP A 56 36.54 -13.32 3.22
C ASP A 56 35.57 -14.29 2.51
N PRO A 57 34.86 -13.90 1.42
CA PRO A 57 33.87 -14.75 0.76
C PRO A 57 34.45 -16.00 0.07
N HIS A 58 35.77 -16.16 0.03
CA HIS A 58 36.44 -17.32 -0.57
C HIS A 58 36.77 -18.45 0.41
N GLY A 59 36.41 -18.33 1.69
CA GLY A 59 36.74 -19.29 2.75
C GLY A 59 35.61 -20.26 3.14
N LEU A 60 34.53 -20.40 2.38
CA LEU A 60 33.49 -21.38 2.69
C LEU A 60 33.98 -22.79 2.35
N PRO A 61 33.85 -23.77 3.26
CA PRO A 61 34.15 -25.18 2.94
C PRO A 61 33.22 -25.65 1.81
N PRO A 62 33.69 -26.57 0.94
CA PRO A 62 32.85 -27.09 -0.13
C PRO A 62 31.60 -27.76 0.42
N ALA A 63 30.46 -27.49 -0.21
CA ALA A 63 29.19 -28.08 0.16
C ALA A 63 29.29 -29.62 0.15
N PRO A 64 28.70 -30.33 1.11
CA PRO A 64 28.67 -31.78 1.10
C PRO A 64 27.99 -32.28 -0.19
N PRO A 65 28.48 -33.40 -0.77
CA PRO A 65 27.88 -33.98 -1.96
C PRO A 65 26.41 -34.36 -1.71
N PRO A 66 25.53 -34.20 -2.70
CA PRO A 66 24.16 -34.62 -2.56
C PRO A 66 24.07 -36.12 -2.28
N PRO A 67 23.11 -36.60 -1.47
CA PRO A 67 22.94 -38.00 -1.22
C PRO A 67 22.67 -38.76 -2.53
N PRO A 68 23.14 -40.04 -2.65
CA PRO A 68 22.94 -40.79 -3.87
C PRO A 68 21.44 -40.97 -4.14
N ALA A 69 21.04 -40.76 -5.40
CA ALA A 69 19.69 -40.99 -5.85
C ALA A 69 19.30 -42.48 -5.59
N GLY A 70 18.29 -42.67 -4.76
CA GLY A 70 17.71 -44.00 -4.53
C GLY A 70 17.10 -44.53 -5.83
N PRO A 71 17.01 -45.88 -6.00
CA PRO A 71 16.50 -46.48 -7.21
C PRO A 71 15.04 -46.06 -7.47
N GLN A 72 14.76 -45.61 -8.68
CA GLN A 72 13.41 -45.33 -9.18
C GLN A 72 12.61 -46.65 -9.16
N GLY A 73 11.77 -46.80 -8.16
CA GLY A 73 10.85 -47.92 -8.04
C GLY A 73 9.58 -47.67 -8.85
N GLY A 74 9.32 -48.56 -9.79
CA GLY A 74 8.13 -48.60 -10.61
C GLY A 74 6.82 -48.71 -9.80
N ASP A 75 5.71 -48.44 -10.47
CA ASP A 75 4.31 -48.50 -10.04
C ASP A 75 4.01 -49.67 -9.10
N ARG A 76 3.83 -49.42 -7.83
CA ARG A 76 3.29 -50.39 -6.87
C ARG A 76 1.89 -49.96 -6.47
N ARG A 77 0.90 -50.68 -7.00
CA ARG A 77 -0.47 -50.67 -6.52
C ARG A 77 -0.47 -50.95 -5.00
N PRO A 78 -1.28 -50.25 -4.17
CA PRO A 78 -1.32 -50.48 -2.73
C PRO A 78 -1.79 -51.93 -2.46
N GLY A 79 -0.87 -52.73 -1.98
CA GLY A 79 -1.14 -54.12 -1.67
C GLY A 79 -1.95 -54.29 -0.38
N ARG A 80 -2.71 -55.36 -0.31
CA ARG A 80 -3.60 -55.81 0.78
C ARG A 80 -2.97 -55.81 2.19
N GLY A 81 -1.68 -55.53 2.35
CA GLY A 81 -0.98 -55.53 3.65
C GLY A 81 -1.30 -54.34 4.58
N VAL A 82 -1.58 -53.16 4.06
CA VAL A 82 -1.85 -51.98 4.90
C VAL A 82 -3.21 -52.04 5.60
N ALA A 83 -4.20 -52.71 4.97
CA ALA A 83 -5.51 -52.91 5.58
C ALA A 83 -5.46 -53.92 6.77
N LEU A 84 -4.53 -54.86 6.75
CA LEU A 84 -4.41 -55.88 7.78
C LEU A 84 -3.71 -55.34 9.04
N VAL A 85 -2.74 -54.43 8.91
CA VAL A 85 -2.07 -53.74 10.05
C VAL A 85 -3.03 -52.83 10.78
N ALA A 86 -3.88 -52.10 10.05
CA ALA A 86 -4.88 -51.21 10.66
C ALA A 86 -5.96 -52.01 11.43
N ALA A 87 -6.38 -53.16 10.91
CA ALA A 87 -7.37 -54.02 11.58
C ALA A 87 -6.81 -54.64 12.87
N VAL A 88 -5.53 -55.02 12.91
CA VAL A 88 -4.88 -55.58 14.11
C VAL A 88 -4.70 -54.54 15.18
N ALA A 89 -4.38 -53.27 14.84
CA ALA A 89 -4.25 -52.17 15.80
C ALA A 89 -5.58 -51.80 16.47
N ILE A 90 -6.70 -51.84 15.77
CA ILE A 90 -8.04 -51.60 16.31
C ILE A 90 -8.49 -52.73 17.22
N ALA A 91 -8.21 -54.03 16.86
CA ALA A 91 -8.54 -55.19 17.67
C ALA A 91 -7.74 -55.22 18.98
N ALA A 92 -6.44 -54.85 18.94
CA ALA A 92 -5.59 -54.80 20.14
C ALA A 92 -6.03 -53.66 21.10
N GLY A 93 -6.51 -52.54 20.57
CA GLY A 93 -7.04 -51.41 21.38
C GLY A 93 -8.33 -51.76 22.14
N LEU A 94 -9.23 -52.53 21.52
CA LEU A 94 -10.50 -52.95 22.14
C LEU A 94 -10.30 -54.03 23.20
N ILE A 95 -9.36 -54.97 23.02
CA ILE A 95 -9.06 -56.02 23.99
C ILE A 95 -8.27 -55.46 25.18
N GLY A 96 -7.32 -54.52 24.96
CA GLY A 96 -6.56 -53.90 26.03
C GLY A 96 -7.41 -52.95 26.92
N GLY A 97 -8.34 -52.21 26.32
CA GLY A 97 -9.26 -51.33 27.05
C GLY A 97 -10.29 -52.09 27.90
N GLY A 98 -10.81 -53.22 27.41
CA GLY A 98 -11.77 -54.04 28.13
C GLY A 98 -11.20 -54.79 29.33
N ALA A 99 -9.97 -55.30 29.23
CA ALA A 99 -9.29 -56.02 30.31
C ALA A 99 -8.83 -55.10 31.46
N GLY A 100 -8.46 -53.84 31.13
CA GLY A 100 -8.10 -52.83 32.16
C GLY A 100 -9.26 -52.44 33.06
N ALA A 101 -10.47 -52.31 32.51
CA ALA A 101 -11.67 -51.98 33.27
C ALA A 101 -12.17 -53.11 34.18
N ALA A 102 -11.92 -54.37 33.82
CA ALA A 102 -12.33 -55.53 34.64
C ALA A 102 -11.39 -55.82 35.80
N LEU A 103 -10.13 -55.39 35.74
CA LEU A 103 -9.16 -55.62 36.84
C LEU A 103 -9.26 -54.57 37.95
N THR A 104 -9.82 -53.42 37.72
CA THR A 104 -10.01 -52.37 38.76
C THR A 104 -11.26 -52.56 39.62
N SER A 105 -12.23 -53.41 39.17
CA SER A 105 -13.46 -53.65 39.90
C SER A 105 -13.38 -54.78 40.93
N SER A 106 -12.24 -55.51 41.03
CA SER A 106 -12.11 -56.68 41.94
C SER A 106 -11.13 -56.47 43.10
N MET A 107 -10.67 -55.26 43.40
CA MET A 107 -9.70 -54.99 44.47
C MET A 107 -10.14 -53.93 45.52
N ASP A 108 -11.41 -53.53 45.60
CA ASP A 108 -11.90 -52.63 46.63
C ASP A 108 -12.87 -53.30 47.55
N ASP A 109 -12.32 -54.05 48.56
CA ASP A 109 -13.03 -54.35 49.80
C ASP A 109 -12.08 -54.04 50.98
N ASN A 110 -11.81 -52.77 51.22
CA ASN A 110 -11.42 -52.28 52.56
C ASN A 110 -11.57 -50.77 52.66
N GLY A 111 -12.50 -50.35 53.50
CA GLY A 111 -12.99 -48.99 53.63
C GLY A 111 -11.93 -47.93 53.90
N THR A 112 -11.78 -47.04 52.95
CA THR A 112 -11.34 -45.67 53.20
C THR A 112 -12.01 -44.80 52.14
N THR A 113 -12.81 -43.82 52.58
CA THR A 113 -13.53 -42.89 51.76
C THR A 113 -12.56 -42.02 50.97
N THR A 114 -12.23 -42.39 49.76
CA THR A 114 -11.62 -41.53 48.76
C THR A 114 -12.64 -41.23 47.67
N SER A 115 -13.01 -39.98 47.51
CA SER A 115 -13.90 -39.50 46.48
C SER A 115 -13.37 -39.95 45.08
N PRO A 116 -14.23 -40.47 44.19
CA PRO A 116 -13.79 -40.86 42.86
C PRO A 116 -13.33 -39.60 42.10
N VAL A 117 -12.07 -39.52 41.75
CA VAL A 117 -11.58 -38.58 40.74
C VAL A 117 -12.21 -39.03 39.42
N SER A 118 -13.26 -38.34 39.03
CA SER A 118 -13.91 -38.51 37.74
C SER A 118 -12.95 -38.00 36.66
N SER A 119 -12.10 -38.87 36.11
CA SER A 119 -11.29 -38.58 34.91
C SER A 119 -12.20 -38.64 33.68
N GLY A 120 -13.28 -37.88 33.70
CA GLY A 120 -14.02 -37.51 32.53
C GLY A 120 -13.35 -36.29 31.92
N THR A 121 -12.44 -36.49 30.96
CA THR A 121 -12.09 -35.40 30.03
C THR A 121 -13.34 -35.09 29.20
N SER A 122 -14.25 -34.33 29.78
CA SER A 122 -15.32 -33.72 29.02
C SER A 122 -14.65 -32.60 28.21
N LEU A 123 -14.45 -32.88 26.91
CA LEU A 123 -14.23 -31.81 25.90
C LEU A 123 -15.52 -30.99 25.69
N GLN A 124 -16.28 -30.83 26.76
CA GLN A 124 -17.43 -29.94 26.78
C GLN A 124 -16.86 -28.55 26.98
N GLY A 125 -16.56 -27.87 25.85
CA GLY A 125 -16.30 -26.45 25.86
C GLY A 125 -17.48 -25.80 26.59
N THR A 126 -17.18 -25.09 27.67
CA THR A 126 -18.15 -24.23 28.37
C THR A 126 -18.57 -23.14 27.37
N SER A 127 -19.62 -23.44 26.60
CA SER A 127 -20.31 -22.47 25.74
C SER A 127 -21.21 -21.56 26.60
N ASN A 128 -20.67 -21.03 27.66
CA ASN A 128 -21.26 -19.86 28.33
C ASN A 128 -20.42 -18.64 27.93
N LYS A 129 -20.47 -18.27 26.65
CA LYS A 129 -20.27 -16.87 26.28
C LYS A 129 -21.48 -16.10 26.79
N THR A 130 -21.48 -15.77 28.07
CA THR A 130 -22.11 -14.54 28.52
C THR A 130 -21.24 -13.47 27.86
N SER A 131 -21.69 -12.94 26.70
CA SER A 131 -21.01 -11.82 26.04
C SER A 131 -21.12 -10.63 27.00
N THR A 132 -20.09 -10.47 27.84
CA THR A 132 -19.91 -9.18 28.53
C THR A 132 -19.76 -8.16 27.40
N PRO A 133 -20.56 -7.08 27.37
CA PRO A 133 -20.38 -6.02 26.39
C PRO A 133 -18.91 -5.59 26.39
N ALA A 134 -18.33 -5.41 25.20
CA ALA A 134 -16.97 -4.92 25.09
C ALA A 134 -16.85 -3.57 25.82
N ALA A 135 -15.75 -3.37 26.55
CA ALA A 135 -15.53 -2.10 27.25
C ALA A 135 -15.45 -0.95 26.22
N ASP A 136 -16.06 0.18 26.55
CA ASP A 136 -15.99 1.39 25.72
C ASP A 136 -14.51 1.74 25.42
N GLY A 137 -14.21 2.08 24.17
CA GLY A 137 -12.85 2.37 23.71
C GLY A 137 -11.95 1.14 23.52
N SER A 138 -12.47 -0.08 23.69
CA SER A 138 -11.73 -1.28 23.31
C SER A 138 -11.76 -1.48 21.80
N VAL A 139 -10.71 -2.13 21.24
CA VAL A 139 -10.65 -2.48 19.80
C VAL A 139 -11.89 -3.28 19.37
N GLU A 140 -12.40 -4.16 20.24
CA GLU A 140 -13.61 -4.95 19.97
C GLU A 140 -14.85 -4.05 19.83
N ALA A 141 -15.03 -3.08 20.75
CA ALA A 141 -16.16 -2.14 20.69
C ALA A 141 -16.07 -1.24 19.44
N VAL A 142 -14.88 -0.72 19.15
CA VAL A 142 -14.62 0.09 17.95
C VAL A 142 -14.93 -0.72 16.68
N ALA A 143 -14.44 -1.95 16.58
CA ALA A 143 -14.71 -2.81 15.44
C ALA A 143 -16.22 -3.07 15.26
N ALA A 144 -16.94 -3.41 16.33
CA ALA A 144 -18.38 -3.65 16.29
C ALA A 144 -19.18 -2.42 15.83
N ALA A 145 -18.73 -1.21 16.22
CA ALA A 145 -19.38 0.04 15.83
C ALA A 145 -19.13 0.43 14.36
N VAL A 146 -17.91 0.15 13.84
CA VAL A 146 -17.47 0.62 12.52
C VAL A 146 -17.77 -0.37 11.40
N LEU A 147 -17.66 -1.69 11.66
CA LEU A 147 -17.87 -2.74 10.65
C LEU A 147 -19.16 -2.61 9.82
N PRO A 148 -20.32 -2.18 10.39
CA PRO A 148 -21.53 -1.98 9.61
C PRO A 148 -21.40 -0.94 8.49
N SER A 149 -20.40 -0.05 8.55
CA SER A 149 -20.11 0.97 7.54
C SER A 149 -18.99 0.61 6.59
N VAL A 150 -18.42 -0.60 6.72
CA VAL A 150 -17.31 -1.09 5.89
C VAL A 150 -17.84 -2.13 4.90
N VAL A 151 -17.39 -2.06 3.67
CA VAL A 151 -17.82 -2.96 2.59
C VAL A 151 -16.62 -3.57 1.88
N SER A 152 -16.76 -4.78 1.38
CA SER A 152 -15.80 -5.39 0.46
C SER A 152 -16.10 -4.94 -0.96
N ILE A 153 -15.05 -4.68 -1.74
CA ILE A 153 -15.14 -4.31 -3.15
C ILE A 153 -14.36 -5.34 -3.94
N GLU A 154 -15.02 -5.93 -4.92
CA GLU A 154 -14.44 -6.84 -5.90
C GLU A 154 -14.54 -6.25 -7.29
N VAL A 155 -13.46 -6.24 -8.03
CA VAL A 155 -13.38 -5.81 -9.41
C VAL A 155 -13.04 -7.02 -10.27
N THR A 156 -13.84 -7.30 -11.29
CA THR A 156 -13.61 -8.39 -12.23
C THR A 156 -13.46 -7.82 -13.64
N THR A 157 -12.34 -8.16 -14.29
CA THR A 157 -12.05 -7.79 -15.69
C THR A 157 -11.73 -9.04 -16.50
N ALA A 158 -11.63 -8.89 -17.84
CA ALA A 158 -11.23 -10.00 -18.72
C ALA A 158 -9.78 -10.48 -18.49
N GLN A 159 -8.93 -9.65 -17.90
CA GLN A 159 -7.51 -9.94 -17.63
C GLN A 159 -7.25 -10.41 -16.20
N GLY A 160 -8.23 -10.33 -15.32
CA GLY A 160 -8.08 -10.69 -13.92
C GLY A 160 -9.04 -9.90 -13.03
N GLY A 161 -8.81 -9.91 -11.74
CA GLY A 161 -9.61 -9.20 -10.74
C GLY A 161 -8.75 -8.54 -9.68
N GLY A 162 -9.34 -7.59 -8.98
CA GLY A 162 -8.78 -6.94 -7.82
C GLY A 162 -9.77 -6.93 -6.68
N GLU A 163 -9.28 -6.80 -5.46
CA GLU A 163 -10.12 -6.69 -4.27
C GLU A 163 -9.67 -5.52 -3.39
N GLY A 164 -10.57 -5.01 -2.62
CA GLY A 164 -10.31 -3.96 -1.66
C GLY A 164 -11.48 -3.75 -0.73
N THR A 165 -11.41 -2.67 -0.01
CA THR A 165 -12.40 -2.26 0.99
C THR A 165 -12.94 -0.88 0.64
N GLY A 166 -14.11 -0.54 1.12
CA GLY A 166 -14.68 0.80 1.04
C GLY A 166 -15.40 1.19 2.32
N ILE A 167 -15.61 2.48 2.53
CA ILE A 167 -16.43 3.03 3.61
C ILE A 167 -17.69 3.68 3.04
N VAL A 168 -18.81 3.43 3.67
CA VAL A 168 -20.11 3.98 3.28
C VAL A 168 -20.19 5.46 3.67
N LEU A 169 -20.35 6.35 2.68
CA LEU A 169 -20.52 7.79 2.89
C LEU A 169 -21.99 8.20 3.02
N SER A 170 -22.88 7.46 2.37
CA SER A 170 -24.31 7.78 2.39
C SER A 170 -25.18 6.54 2.45
N SER A 171 -26.38 6.68 3.03
CA SER A 171 -27.32 5.57 3.19
C SER A 171 -27.91 5.06 1.87
N ASP A 172 -27.71 5.79 0.77
CA ASP A 172 -28.15 5.45 -0.61
C ASP A 172 -27.03 4.88 -1.48
N GLY A 173 -25.87 4.51 -0.86
CA GLY A 173 -24.85 3.70 -1.51
C GLY A 173 -23.64 4.46 -2.07
N LEU A 174 -23.36 5.71 -1.68
CA LEU A 174 -22.06 6.30 -1.95
C LEU A 174 -20.99 5.67 -1.04
N ILE A 175 -19.88 5.26 -1.64
CA ILE A 175 -18.79 4.55 -0.98
C ILE A 175 -17.48 5.20 -1.41
N LEU A 176 -16.60 5.50 -0.44
CA LEU A 176 -15.25 5.97 -0.65
C LEU A 176 -14.29 4.77 -0.58
N THR A 177 -13.34 4.72 -1.49
CA THR A 177 -12.29 3.70 -1.58
C THR A 177 -11.01 4.28 -2.19
N ASN A 178 -9.99 3.45 -2.41
CA ASN A 178 -8.82 3.87 -3.19
C ASN A 178 -9.08 3.80 -4.70
N ASN A 179 -8.39 4.68 -5.45
CA ASN A 179 -8.43 4.68 -6.90
C ASN A 179 -7.90 3.36 -7.48
N HIS A 180 -6.77 2.85 -6.97
CA HIS A 180 -6.17 1.62 -7.48
C HIS A 180 -7.11 0.40 -7.35
N VAL A 181 -8.01 0.37 -6.35
CA VAL A 181 -9.00 -0.71 -6.19
C VAL A 181 -9.96 -0.79 -7.38
N VAL A 182 -10.30 0.34 -7.98
CA VAL A 182 -11.30 0.41 -9.08
C VAL A 182 -10.71 0.81 -10.44
N ALA A 183 -9.39 1.02 -10.52
CA ALA A 183 -8.71 1.51 -11.72
C ALA A 183 -8.88 0.57 -12.92
N ASP A 184 -8.79 -0.73 -12.71
CA ASP A 184 -8.94 -1.75 -13.75
C ASP A 184 -10.36 -1.75 -14.36
N ALA A 185 -11.39 -1.55 -13.52
CA ALA A 185 -12.76 -1.43 -14.00
C ALA A 185 -12.96 -0.19 -14.88
N ALA A 186 -12.26 0.90 -14.59
CA ALA A 186 -12.34 2.14 -15.36
C ALA A 186 -11.65 2.03 -16.73
N SER A 187 -10.59 1.24 -16.84
CA SER A 187 -9.74 1.16 -18.04
C SER A 187 -10.25 0.17 -19.09
N GLY A 188 -11.05 -0.83 -18.74
CA GLY A 188 -11.34 -1.94 -19.63
C GLY A 188 -12.76 -2.53 -19.57
N GLY A 189 -13.72 -1.85 -18.95
CA GLY A 189 -15.10 -2.37 -18.88
C GLY A 189 -15.29 -3.49 -17.87
N GLY A 190 -14.53 -3.48 -16.77
CA GLY A 190 -14.70 -4.41 -15.66
C GLY A 190 -16.00 -4.16 -14.87
N ASN A 191 -16.45 -5.18 -14.14
CA ASN A 191 -17.58 -5.11 -13.23
C ASN A 191 -17.08 -4.83 -11.80
N ILE A 192 -17.78 -3.97 -11.09
CA ILE A 192 -17.56 -3.71 -9.67
C ILE A 192 -18.73 -4.33 -8.89
N SER A 193 -18.40 -5.21 -7.95
CA SER A 193 -19.33 -5.80 -6.99
C SER A 193 -18.98 -5.31 -5.60
N VAL A 194 -19.97 -4.97 -4.80
CA VAL A 194 -19.82 -4.55 -3.40
C VAL A 194 -20.56 -5.55 -2.54
N THR A 195 -19.87 -6.13 -1.56
CA THR A 195 -20.48 -6.97 -0.53
C THR A 195 -20.63 -6.17 0.75
N LEU A 196 -21.86 -6.06 1.24
CA LEU A 196 -22.23 -5.34 2.45
C LEU A 196 -21.95 -6.18 3.70
N ASN A 197 -21.98 -5.56 4.88
CA ASN A 197 -21.72 -6.24 6.14
C ASN A 197 -22.71 -7.39 6.46
N ASP A 198 -23.91 -7.34 5.93
CA ASP A 198 -24.93 -8.41 6.06
C ASP A 198 -24.72 -9.57 5.06
N GLY A 199 -23.68 -9.52 4.25
CA GLY A 199 -23.37 -10.49 3.20
C GLY A 199 -24.14 -10.29 1.90
N SER A 200 -25.04 -9.32 1.80
CA SER A 200 -25.71 -8.99 0.56
C SER A 200 -24.75 -8.33 -0.44
N THR A 201 -24.96 -8.55 -1.74
CA THR A 201 -24.12 -8.03 -2.80
C THR A 201 -24.88 -7.06 -3.70
N ALA A 202 -24.21 -6.02 -4.16
CA ALA A 202 -24.75 -5.05 -5.11
C ALA A 202 -23.70 -4.72 -6.18
N SER A 203 -24.17 -4.52 -7.43
CA SER A 203 -23.29 -3.95 -8.46
C SER A 203 -23.04 -2.47 -8.17
N ALA A 204 -21.85 -1.97 -8.54
CA ALA A 204 -21.53 -0.57 -8.36
C ALA A 204 -21.03 0.07 -9.65
N SER A 205 -21.05 1.40 -9.68
CA SER A 205 -20.49 2.21 -10.75
C SER A 205 -19.61 3.31 -10.18
N ILE A 206 -18.55 3.66 -10.89
CA ILE A 206 -17.66 4.75 -10.52
C ILE A 206 -18.41 6.09 -10.66
N VAL A 207 -18.35 6.91 -9.61
CA VAL A 207 -18.86 8.30 -9.60
C VAL A 207 -17.73 9.24 -10.03
N GLY A 208 -16.54 9.05 -9.49
CA GLY A 208 -15.35 9.81 -9.84
C GLY A 208 -14.11 9.14 -9.29
N ARG A 209 -12.97 9.43 -9.90
CA ARG A 209 -11.65 8.90 -9.50
C ARG A 209 -10.61 10.01 -9.47
N ASP A 210 -9.69 9.87 -8.57
CA ASP A 210 -8.52 10.74 -8.45
C ASP A 210 -7.25 9.91 -8.29
N PRO A 211 -6.53 9.65 -9.40
CA PRO A 211 -5.25 8.95 -9.36
C PRO A 211 -4.16 9.71 -8.57
N VAL A 212 -4.27 11.04 -8.42
CA VAL A 212 -3.25 11.87 -7.76
C VAL A 212 -3.25 11.67 -6.25
N THR A 213 -4.39 11.44 -5.62
CA THR A 213 -4.50 11.16 -4.18
C THR A 213 -4.81 9.70 -3.89
N ASP A 214 -4.90 8.85 -4.93
CA ASP A 214 -5.31 7.45 -4.82
C ASP A 214 -6.69 7.28 -4.16
N LEU A 215 -7.67 8.12 -4.51
CA LEU A 215 -9.04 8.06 -3.99
C LEU A 215 -10.07 7.86 -5.12
N ALA A 216 -11.15 7.18 -4.79
CA ALA A 216 -12.31 7.03 -5.68
C ALA A 216 -13.61 7.02 -4.90
N VAL A 217 -14.68 7.48 -5.54
CA VAL A 217 -16.05 7.32 -5.07
C VAL A 217 -16.80 6.43 -6.04
N ILE A 218 -17.45 5.41 -5.52
CA ILE A 218 -18.35 4.53 -6.26
C ILE A 218 -19.76 4.61 -5.70
N ARG A 219 -20.74 4.18 -6.49
CA ARG A 219 -22.16 4.09 -6.08
C ARG A 219 -22.65 2.67 -6.22
N ALA A 220 -22.98 2.02 -5.11
CA ALA A 220 -23.69 0.76 -5.09
C ALA A 220 -25.15 0.97 -5.56
N LYS A 221 -25.66 0.06 -6.39
CA LYS A 221 -26.99 0.17 -7.01
C LYS A 221 -28.02 -0.64 -6.25
N GLY A 222 -29.25 -0.09 -6.11
CA GLY A 222 -30.37 -0.81 -5.51
C GLY A 222 -30.27 -1.01 -3.99
N VAL A 223 -29.40 -0.25 -3.30
CA VAL A 223 -29.23 -0.30 -1.85
C VAL A 223 -29.85 0.92 -1.18
N SER A 224 -30.27 0.77 0.08
CA SER A 224 -30.78 1.85 0.91
C SER A 224 -30.64 1.50 2.38
N GLY A 225 -30.66 2.51 3.25
CA GLY A 225 -30.59 2.31 4.71
C GLY A 225 -29.22 1.87 5.19
N LEU A 226 -28.14 2.07 4.40
CA LEU A 226 -26.81 1.69 4.81
C LEU A 226 -26.33 2.53 5.99
N THR A 227 -25.57 1.89 6.89
CA THR A 227 -24.89 2.57 8.00
C THR A 227 -23.72 3.38 7.45
N LYS A 228 -23.74 4.69 7.71
CA LYS A 228 -22.66 5.59 7.28
C LYS A 228 -21.50 5.55 8.24
N ALA A 229 -20.26 5.63 7.72
CA ALA A 229 -19.07 5.84 8.54
C ALA A 229 -19.10 7.24 9.18
N THR A 230 -18.67 7.33 10.43
CA THR A 230 -18.45 8.61 11.10
C THR A 230 -17.07 9.12 10.75
N LEU A 231 -17.01 10.24 10.00
CA LEU A 231 -15.75 10.85 9.62
C LEU A 231 -15.26 11.79 10.73
N GLY A 232 -14.11 11.47 11.31
CA GLY A 232 -13.41 12.29 12.29
C GLY A 232 -12.60 13.40 11.65
N SER A 233 -11.46 13.76 12.26
CA SER A 233 -10.48 14.70 11.71
C SER A 233 -9.07 14.15 11.84
N SER A 234 -8.26 14.36 10.83
CA SER A 234 -6.83 14.02 10.84
C SER A 234 -5.94 15.16 11.34
N ALA A 235 -6.49 16.38 11.46
CA ALA A 235 -5.70 17.57 11.80
C ALA A 235 -5.14 17.57 13.22
N ASN A 236 -5.79 16.85 14.14
CA ASN A 236 -5.42 16.82 15.57
C ASN A 236 -4.72 15.51 15.98
N LEU A 237 -4.41 14.63 15.04
CA LEU A 237 -3.70 13.38 15.33
C LEU A 237 -2.30 13.66 15.88
N ALA A 238 -1.85 12.81 16.80
CA ALA A 238 -0.51 12.87 17.35
C ALA A 238 0.19 11.51 17.27
N PRO A 239 1.51 11.46 17.04
CA PRO A 239 2.28 10.23 17.17
C PRO A 239 2.07 9.59 18.55
N GLY A 240 1.83 8.27 18.58
CA GLY A 240 1.48 7.51 19.78
C GLY A 240 -0.02 7.35 20.02
N GLU A 241 -0.89 8.05 19.30
CA GLU A 241 -2.33 7.87 19.38
C GLU A 241 -2.76 6.50 18.87
N GLN A 242 -3.62 5.79 19.63
CA GLN A 242 -4.10 4.47 19.25
C GLN A 242 -5.07 4.54 18.08
N VAL A 243 -4.89 3.63 17.13
CA VAL A 243 -5.72 3.52 15.94
C VAL A 243 -6.05 2.06 15.64
N VAL A 244 -7.15 1.86 14.94
CA VAL A 244 -7.61 0.55 14.47
C VAL A 244 -7.79 0.63 12.95
N ALA A 245 -7.11 -0.25 12.23
CA ALA A 245 -7.29 -0.39 10.79
C ALA A 245 -8.29 -1.53 10.52
N ILE A 246 -9.27 -1.27 9.67
CA ILE A 246 -10.32 -2.20 9.32
C ILE A 246 -10.32 -2.41 7.81
N GLY A 247 -10.46 -3.67 7.39
CA GLY A 247 -10.64 -4.07 6.01
C GLY A 247 -11.64 -5.21 5.90
N SER A 248 -12.08 -5.51 4.69
CA SER A 248 -13.00 -6.61 4.41
C SER A 248 -12.52 -7.41 3.19
N PRO A 249 -11.30 -8.02 3.27
CA PRO A 249 -10.79 -8.81 2.16
C PRO A 249 -11.66 -10.04 1.93
N LEU A 250 -11.82 -10.45 0.67
CA LEU A 250 -12.50 -11.69 0.25
C LEU A 250 -13.97 -11.82 0.70
N GLY A 251 -14.65 -10.71 1.04
CA GLY A 251 -16.02 -10.77 1.57
C GLY A 251 -16.14 -11.50 2.91
N LEU A 252 -15.01 -11.82 3.56
CA LEU A 252 -14.97 -12.38 4.90
C LEU A 252 -15.22 -11.28 5.92
N GLN A 253 -15.94 -11.62 7.00
CA GLN A 253 -16.26 -10.68 8.08
C GLN A 253 -15.01 -9.98 8.59
N GLY A 254 -14.81 -8.74 8.18
CA GLY A 254 -13.86 -7.72 8.60
C GLY A 254 -12.53 -8.17 9.21
N THR A 255 -11.43 -7.84 8.55
CA THR A 255 -10.09 -7.91 9.17
C THR A 255 -9.88 -6.66 10.01
N VAL A 256 -9.54 -6.84 11.29
CA VAL A 256 -9.28 -5.76 12.24
C VAL A 256 -7.85 -5.89 12.75
N THR A 257 -7.07 -4.83 12.62
CA THR A 257 -5.73 -4.72 13.20
C THR A 257 -5.63 -3.45 14.03
N SER A 258 -4.82 -3.44 15.09
CA SER A 258 -4.64 -2.27 15.94
C SER A 258 -3.17 -1.88 16.02
N GLY A 259 -2.92 -0.61 16.24
CA GLY A 259 -1.60 -0.03 16.39
C GLY A 259 -1.70 1.42 16.87
N ILE A 260 -0.69 2.20 16.52
CA ILE A 260 -0.62 3.63 16.83
C ILE A 260 -0.34 4.45 15.58
N VAL A 261 -0.58 5.74 15.64
CA VAL A 261 0.01 6.70 14.71
C VAL A 261 1.51 6.73 14.96
N SER A 262 2.31 6.22 14.02
CA SER A 262 3.78 6.18 14.14
C SER A 262 4.40 7.51 13.73
N ALA A 263 3.85 8.16 12.69
CA ALA A 263 4.28 9.46 12.20
C ALA A 263 3.17 10.11 11.37
N LEU A 264 3.27 11.41 11.20
CA LEU A 264 2.40 12.21 10.33
C LEU A 264 3.23 12.84 9.21
N ASN A 265 2.53 13.31 8.19
CA ASN A 265 3.11 14.06 7.07
C ASN A 265 4.23 13.27 6.35
N ARG A 266 4.07 11.95 6.21
CA ARG A 266 5.03 11.11 5.48
C ARG A 266 4.78 11.20 3.98
N PRO A 267 5.76 11.70 3.20
CA PRO A 267 5.68 11.62 1.75
C PRO A 267 5.85 10.15 1.34
N VAL A 268 4.84 9.59 0.72
CA VAL A 268 4.87 8.19 0.27
C VAL A 268 4.53 8.13 -1.20
N ARG A 269 5.42 7.52 -1.99
CA ARG A 269 5.12 7.21 -3.39
C ARG A 269 4.21 6.01 -3.46
N THR A 270 3.08 6.19 -4.12
CA THR A 270 2.22 5.08 -4.51
C THR A 270 2.54 4.79 -5.98
N GLY A 271 3.17 3.66 -6.26
CA GLY A 271 3.51 3.23 -7.62
C GLY A 271 2.45 2.26 -8.13
N ASP A 272 2.08 2.40 -9.41
CA ASP A 272 1.44 1.30 -10.12
C ASP A 272 2.50 0.20 -10.31
N ALA A 273 2.18 -1.06 -9.95
CA ALA A 273 3.07 -2.21 -10.09
C ALA A 273 3.48 -2.49 -11.55
N THR A 274 2.90 -1.77 -12.51
CA THR A 274 3.16 -1.88 -13.95
C THR A 274 4.33 -1.07 -14.47
N GLY A 275 4.99 -0.27 -13.60
CA GLY A 275 6.27 0.38 -13.96
C GLY A 275 6.20 1.45 -15.04
N THR A 276 5.03 1.97 -15.38
CA THR A 276 4.91 3.15 -16.24
C THR A 276 5.32 4.39 -15.44
N GLU A 277 6.50 4.90 -15.66
CA GLU A 277 7.16 5.99 -14.91
C GLU A 277 6.39 7.32 -14.84
N ASN A 278 5.23 7.43 -15.48
CA ASN A 278 4.46 8.67 -15.56
C ASN A 278 3.35 8.84 -14.52
N ALA A 279 3.16 7.89 -13.58
CA ALA A 279 2.07 7.93 -12.60
C ALA A 279 2.53 7.72 -11.15
N SER A 280 3.77 8.04 -10.81
CA SER A 280 4.22 8.03 -9.41
C SER A 280 3.50 9.13 -8.63
N THR A 281 2.45 8.74 -7.91
CA THR A 281 1.71 9.61 -7.02
C THR A 281 2.44 9.73 -5.70
N VAL A 282 2.62 10.95 -5.21
CA VAL A 282 3.11 11.20 -3.84
C VAL A 282 1.93 11.64 -3.00
N ILE A 283 1.61 10.86 -1.97
CA ILE A 283 0.59 11.20 -0.97
C ILE A 283 1.24 11.70 0.32
N ASP A 284 0.53 12.56 1.03
CA ASP A 284 0.88 12.98 2.38
C ASP A 284 0.22 12.02 3.37
N ALA A 285 0.98 11.03 3.89
CA ALA A 285 0.38 9.91 4.60
C ALA A 285 0.51 9.99 6.12
N ILE A 286 -0.49 9.44 6.81
CA ILE A 286 -0.40 8.98 8.20
C ILE A 286 0.33 7.65 8.17
N GLN A 287 1.42 7.51 8.92
CA GLN A 287 2.12 6.24 9.14
C GLN A 287 1.59 5.57 10.39
N THR A 288 1.31 4.27 10.33
CA THR A 288 0.88 3.43 11.47
C THR A 288 1.62 2.09 11.48
N ASP A 289 1.77 1.48 12.64
CA ASP A 289 2.22 0.10 12.79
C ASP A 289 1.07 -0.92 12.83
N ALA A 290 -0.18 -0.45 12.82
CA ALA A 290 -1.32 -1.34 12.53
C ALA A 290 -1.09 -2.04 11.19
N ALA A 291 -1.26 -3.35 11.15
CA ALA A 291 -0.93 -4.14 9.98
C ALA A 291 -1.89 -3.81 8.81
N ILE A 292 -1.36 -3.14 7.79
CA ILE A 292 -2.04 -2.89 6.51
C ILE A 292 -1.51 -3.90 5.51
N ASN A 293 -2.42 -4.70 4.94
CA ASN A 293 -2.12 -5.74 3.94
C ASN A 293 -3.04 -5.56 2.73
N PRO A 294 -2.75 -6.20 1.58
CA PRO A 294 -3.69 -6.28 0.48
C PRO A 294 -5.09 -6.69 0.95
N GLY A 295 -6.12 -6.04 0.43
CA GLY A 295 -7.50 -6.16 0.88
C GLY A 295 -7.94 -5.11 1.91
N ASN A 296 -7.03 -4.53 2.71
CA ASN A 296 -7.36 -3.40 3.60
C ASN A 296 -7.41 -2.05 2.87
N SER A 297 -6.88 -1.97 1.64
CA SER A 297 -6.91 -0.74 0.82
C SER A 297 -8.32 -0.22 0.63
N GLY A 298 -8.53 1.07 0.89
CA GLY A 298 -9.82 1.75 0.82
C GLY A 298 -10.66 1.63 2.10
N GLY A 299 -10.26 0.76 3.04
CA GLY A 299 -10.86 0.66 4.36
C GLY A 299 -10.43 1.79 5.31
N PRO A 300 -11.13 1.94 6.45
CA PRO A 300 -10.85 3.02 7.38
C PRO A 300 -9.68 2.70 8.33
N LEU A 301 -8.88 3.73 8.63
CA LEU A 301 -8.14 3.86 9.87
C LEU A 301 -9.00 4.68 10.84
N VAL A 302 -9.31 4.15 12.02
CA VAL A 302 -10.21 4.82 12.98
C VAL A 302 -9.53 5.04 14.33
N ASN A 303 -9.95 6.08 15.05
CA ASN A 303 -9.58 6.31 16.44
C ASN A 303 -10.41 5.41 17.38
N LEU A 304 -10.14 5.48 18.70
CA LEU A 304 -10.88 4.69 19.70
C LEU A 304 -12.34 5.14 19.91
N GLN A 305 -12.76 6.25 19.33
CA GLN A 305 -14.15 6.70 19.28
C GLN A 305 -14.92 6.11 18.08
N GLY A 306 -14.23 5.32 17.21
CA GLY A 306 -14.81 4.76 16.00
C GLY A 306 -14.96 5.77 14.86
N GLU A 307 -14.27 6.90 14.94
CA GLU A 307 -14.27 7.92 13.89
C GLU A 307 -13.14 7.66 12.90
N VAL A 308 -13.44 7.74 11.61
CA VAL A 308 -12.46 7.57 10.55
C VAL A 308 -11.48 8.75 10.55
N VAL A 309 -10.20 8.47 10.71
CA VAL A 309 -9.09 9.45 10.70
C VAL A 309 -8.21 9.30 9.46
N GLY A 310 -8.33 8.19 8.72
CA GLY A 310 -7.62 7.97 7.47
C GLY A 310 -8.23 6.87 6.61
N ILE A 311 -7.81 6.79 5.35
CA ILE A 311 -8.15 5.72 4.39
C ILE A 311 -6.88 4.90 4.14
N ASN A 312 -6.91 3.62 4.47
CA ASN A 312 -5.77 2.71 4.35
C ASN A 312 -5.36 2.54 2.89
N SER A 313 -4.04 2.47 2.61
CA SER A 313 -3.51 2.17 1.28
C SER A 313 -2.36 1.17 1.41
N ALA A 314 -2.56 -0.06 0.94
CA ALA A 314 -1.57 -1.14 1.02
C ALA A 314 -0.49 -1.05 -0.09
N ILE A 315 -0.71 -0.25 -1.14
CA ILE A 315 0.29 0.00 -2.20
C ILE A 315 1.43 0.90 -1.71
N ALA A 316 1.16 1.70 -0.69
CA ALA A 316 2.13 2.59 -0.09
C ALA A 316 3.11 1.82 0.79
N SER A 317 3.89 0.89 0.23
CA SER A 317 4.97 0.21 0.92
C SER A 317 6.31 0.66 0.36
N LEU A 318 7.26 0.99 1.26
CA LEU A 318 8.59 1.43 0.88
C LEU A 318 9.34 0.31 0.14
N GLY A 319 9.38 0.37 -1.19
CA GLY A 319 10.36 -0.36 -2.00
C GLY A 319 10.20 -1.87 -2.09
N ALA A 320 8.99 -2.42 -2.03
CA ALA A 320 8.77 -3.83 -2.35
C ALA A 320 9.08 -4.05 -3.83
N SER A 321 10.19 -4.74 -4.11
CA SER A 321 10.51 -5.23 -5.44
C SER A 321 9.36 -6.08 -5.95
N ALA A 322 8.90 -5.83 -7.18
CA ALA A 322 7.88 -6.63 -7.85
C ALA A 322 8.25 -8.12 -7.77
N GLY A 323 7.51 -8.90 -6.99
CA GLY A 323 7.71 -10.34 -6.87
C GLY A 323 7.67 -10.95 -5.46
N SER A 324 7.76 -10.17 -4.39
CA SER A 324 7.55 -10.69 -3.03
C SER A 324 6.26 -10.13 -2.46
N GLN A 325 5.25 -10.95 -2.36
CA GLN A 325 4.05 -10.69 -1.55
C GLN A 325 4.49 -10.73 -0.08
N SER A 326 5.06 -9.62 0.36
CA SER A 326 5.48 -9.44 1.76
C SER A 326 4.28 -8.90 2.53
N GLY A 327 3.88 -9.59 3.59
CA GLY A 327 2.92 -9.05 4.56
C GLY A 327 3.46 -7.78 5.23
N SER A 328 2.61 -7.10 6.00
CA SER A 328 3.00 -5.89 6.73
C SER A 328 4.26 -6.11 7.57
N ILE A 329 5.25 -5.25 7.39
CA ILE A 329 6.50 -5.21 8.16
C ILE A 329 6.45 -4.20 9.31
N GLY A 330 5.25 -3.80 9.77
CA GLY A 330 5.05 -2.76 10.78
C GLY A 330 5.09 -1.34 10.21
N LEU A 331 4.97 -1.21 8.89
CA LEU A 331 4.85 0.07 8.19
C LEU A 331 3.56 0.05 7.37
N GLY A 332 2.54 0.72 7.85
CA GLY A 332 1.28 0.95 7.17
C GLY A 332 1.08 2.44 6.90
N PHE A 333 0.33 2.75 5.86
CA PHE A 333 0.06 4.13 5.46
C PHE A 333 -1.42 4.34 5.20
N SER A 334 -1.90 5.54 5.58
CA SER A 334 -3.29 5.93 5.35
C SER A 334 -3.35 7.38 4.86
N ILE A 335 -4.25 7.65 3.92
CA ILE A 335 -4.54 8.99 3.42
C ILE A 335 -5.34 9.73 4.49
N PRO A 336 -4.94 10.95 4.92
CA PRO A 336 -5.64 11.71 5.95
C PRO A 336 -7.11 11.95 5.59
N ILE A 337 -8.02 11.78 6.57
CA ILE A 337 -9.47 11.89 6.31
C ILE A 337 -9.90 13.28 5.87
N ASP A 338 -9.25 14.34 6.34
CA ASP A 338 -9.62 15.71 5.95
C ASP A 338 -9.34 15.95 4.46
N GLN A 339 -8.21 15.41 3.93
CA GLN A 339 -7.93 15.40 2.50
C GLN A 339 -8.94 14.52 1.76
N ALA A 340 -9.17 13.29 2.24
CA ALA A 340 -10.10 12.35 1.62
C ALA A 340 -11.53 12.90 1.53
N ARG A 341 -12.00 13.60 2.56
CA ARG A 341 -13.30 14.28 2.57
C ARG A 341 -13.40 15.36 1.49
N THR A 342 -12.36 16.18 1.34
CA THR A 342 -12.32 17.25 0.34
C THR A 342 -12.36 16.69 -1.08
N VAL A 343 -11.53 15.69 -1.35
CA VAL A 343 -11.48 15.00 -2.66
C VAL A 343 -12.78 14.27 -2.94
N ALA A 344 -13.31 13.49 -1.99
CA ALA A 344 -14.57 12.78 -2.14
C ALA A 344 -15.74 13.73 -2.50
N LYS A 345 -15.79 14.91 -1.84
CA LYS A 345 -16.79 15.91 -2.18
C LYS A 345 -16.68 16.38 -3.62
N GLN A 346 -15.47 16.70 -4.11
CA GLN A 346 -15.26 17.09 -5.51
C GLN A 346 -15.65 15.97 -6.48
N LEU A 347 -15.25 14.72 -6.19
CA LEU A 347 -15.60 13.55 -7.01
C LEU A 347 -17.12 13.33 -7.08
N ILE A 348 -17.84 13.57 -6.00
CA ILE A 348 -19.33 13.47 -5.98
C ILE A 348 -19.97 14.60 -6.79
N ASP A 349 -19.47 15.82 -6.65
CA ASP A 349 -20.06 17.01 -7.24
C ASP A 349 -19.76 17.14 -8.75
N THR A 350 -18.53 16.78 -9.17
CA THR A 350 -18.01 17.07 -10.51
C THR A 350 -17.44 15.87 -11.26
N GLY A 351 -17.25 14.74 -10.57
CA GLY A 351 -16.61 13.53 -11.13
C GLY A 351 -15.07 13.58 -11.16
N SER A 352 -14.46 14.71 -10.81
CA SER A 352 -13.00 14.92 -10.83
C SER A 352 -12.55 15.77 -9.64
N ALA A 353 -11.27 15.65 -9.26
CA ALA A 353 -10.66 16.48 -8.23
C ALA A 353 -9.63 17.44 -8.84
N THR A 354 -9.36 18.54 -8.14
CA THR A 354 -8.31 19.51 -8.46
C THR A 354 -7.34 19.62 -7.28
N HIS A 355 -6.05 19.80 -7.59
CA HIS A 355 -4.99 19.84 -6.58
C HIS A 355 -4.22 21.15 -6.61
N ALA A 356 -3.71 21.51 -5.44
CA ALA A 356 -2.86 22.68 -5.32
C ALA A 356 -1.53 22.47 -6.05
N GLN A 357 -1.07 23.49 -6.75
CA GLN A 357 0.21 23.52 -7.45
C GLN A 357 1.03 24.75 -7.09
N LEU A 358 2.33 24.50 -6.86
CA LEU A 358 3.31 25.59 -6.73
C LEU A 358 3.84 26.06 -8.10
N GLY A 359 3.81 25.20 -9.10
CA GLY A 359 4.31 25.51 -10.44
C GLY A 359 5.84 25.44 -10.51
N VAL A 360 6.43 24.38 -9.97
CA VAL A 360 7.87 24.09 -10.04
C VAL A 360 8.11 22.64 -10.48
N SER A 361 9.22 22.42 -11.17
CA SER A 361 9.84 21.10 -11.29
C SER A 361 10.92 20.99 -10.24
N VAL A 362 10.94 19.93 -9.46
CA VAL A 362 11.87 19.74 -8.35
C VAL A 362 12.60 18.41 -8.41
N ARG A 363 13.75 18.37 -7.75
CA ARG A 363 14.55 17.17 -7.50
C ARG A 363 15.10 17.26 -6.08
N ASP A 364 15.61 16.17 -5.56
CA ASP A 364 16.28 16.18 -4.26
C ASP A 364 17.52 17.08 -4.30
N ALA A 365 17.69 17.92 -3.25
CA ALA A 365 18.88 18.70 -3.09
C ALA A 365 19.97 17.86 -2.44
N SER A 366 21.10 17.66 -3.14
CA SER A 366 22.25 16.96 -2.63
C SER A 366 23.43 17.90 -2.51
N THR A 367 23.82 18.28 -1.29
CA THR A 367 24.94 19.20 -1.04
C THR A 367 26.29 18.52 -0.90
N SER A 368 26.36 17.21 -0.71
CA SER A 368 27.62 16.56 -0.29
C SER A 368 27.93 15.24 -1.01
N GLY A 369 27.39 14.98 -2.18
CA GLY A 369 27.70 13.73 -2.91
C GLY A 369 27.24 12.45 -2.19
N SER A 370 26.58 12.54 -1.05
CA SER A 370 25.95 11.43 -0.34
C SER A 370 24.50 11.29 -0.83
N SER A 371 24.20 10.17 -1.46
CA SER A 371 22.88 9.86 -1.99
C SER A 371 21.83 9.49 -0.92
N THR A 372 22.19 9.55 0.37
CA THR A 372 21.36 9.00 1.44
C THR A 372 20.48 10.04 2.14
N PHE A 373 20.89 11.32 2.15
CA PHE A 373 20.11 12.40 2.76
C PHE A 373 20.08 13.61 1.83
N SER A 374 18.88 14.18 1.65
CA SER A 374 18.68 15.42 0.90
C SER A 374 18.45 16.58 1.87
N ASP A 375 18.97 17.76 1.53
CA ASP A 375 18.85 18.97 2.34
C ASP A 375 17.63 19.81 1.98
N GLY A 376 16.73 19.27 1.15
CA GLY A 376 15.53 19.96 0.69
C GLY A 376 15.13 19.61 -0.74
N ALA A 377 14.19 20.38 -1.29
CA ALA A 377 13.72 20.26 -2.67
C ALA A 377 14.39 21.35 -3.54
N ALA A 378 15.32 20.93 -4.42
CA ALA A 378 15.97 21.83 -5.35
C ALA A 378 15.05 22.12 -6.55
N VAL A 379 14.79 23.39 -6.82
CA VAL A 379 14.00 23.87 -7.94
C VAL A 379 14.81 23.72 -9.24
N ALA A 380 14.38 22.82 -10.11
CA ALA A 380 14.99 22.61 -11.42
C ALA A 380 14.45 23.61 -12.45
N ALA A 381 13.15 23.92 -12.40
CA ALA A 381 12.50 24.89 -13.26
C ALA A 381 11.28 25.50 -12.56
N VAL A 382 10.91 26.71 -12.96
CA VAL A 382 9.72 27.42 -12.51
C VAL A 382 8.79 27.60 -13.70
N THR A 383 7.50 27.32 -13.50
CA THR A 383 6.48 27.50 -14.53
C THR A 383 6.14 28.99 -14.66
N ALA A 384 6.21 29.52 -15.86
CA ALA A 384 5.86 30.91 -16.14
C ALA A 384 4.40 31.24 -15.76
N GLY A 385 4.17 32.30 -15.04
CA GLY A 385 2.86 32.70 -14.50
C GLY A 385 2.41 31.88 -13.28
N GLY A 386 3.20 30.89 -12.86
CA GLY A 386 2.91 30.01 -11.73
C GLY A 386 3.02 30.70 -10.37
N ALA A 387 2.61 29.98 -9.32
CA ALA A 387 2.65 30.48 -7.95
C ALA A 387 4.10 30.74 -7.47
N ALA A 388 5.03 29.87 -7.85
CA ALA A 388 6.44 29.98 -7.50
C ALA A 388 7.09 31.23 -8.14
N GLU A 389 6.86 31.48 -9.44
CA GLU A 389 7.39 32.67 -10.10
C GLU A 389 6.88 33.95 -9.43
N LYS A 390 5.57 34.03 -9.14
CA LYS A 390 4.95 35.15 -8.44
C LYS A 390 5.49 35.35 -7.03
N ALA A 391 5.92 34.29 -6.39
CA ALA A 391 6.57 34.29 -5.08
C ALA A 391 8.08 34.62 -5.15
N GLY A 392 8.66 34.77 -6.35
CA GLY A 392 10.06 35.13 -6.55
C GLY A 392 11.04 33.97 -6.50
N LEU A 393 10.58 32.70 -6.60
CA LEU A 393 11.45 31.55 -6.70
C LEU A 393 12.08 31.47 -8.10
N ALA A 394 13.30 30.97 -8.15
CA ALA A 394 14.06 30.76 -9.38
C ALA A 394 14.67 29.35 -9.43
N ALA A 395 15.06 28.92 -10.64
CA ALA A 395 15.83 27.68 -10.78
C ALA A 395 17.15 27.77 -9.99
N GLY A 396 17.47 26.72 -9.25
CA GLY A 396 18.63 26.65 -8.35
C GLY A 396 18.31 26.92 -6.89
N ASP A 397 17.13 27.45 -6.55
CA ASP A 397 16.69 27.59 -5.16
C ASP A 397 16.46 26.22 -4.52
N VAL A 398 16.66 26.12 -3.22
CA VAL A 398 16.40 24.93 -2.43
C VAL A 398 15.33 25.23 -1.39
N ILE A 399 14.14 24.63 -1.56
CA ILE A 399 13.03 24.81 -0.62
C ILE A 399 13.24 23.86 0.56
N THR A 400 13.23 24.41 1.78
CA THR A 400 13.48 23.70 3.03
C THR A 400 12.28 23.65 3.97
N LYS A 401 11.25 24.54 3.78
CA LYS A 401 10.00 24.50 4.56
C LYS A 401 8.80 25.01 3.75
N VAL A 402 7.63 24.46 4.10
CA VAL A 402 6.29 24.97 3.72
C VAL A 402 5.53 25.23 5.02
N GLY A 403 5.29 26.49 5.37
CA GLY A 403 4.84 26.87 6.71
C GLY A 403 5.82 26.41 7.77
N ASP A 404 5.33 25.70 8.77
CA ASP A 404 6.14 25.09 9.84
C ASP A 404 6.68 23.71 9.48
N ARG A 405 6.24 23.13 8.37
CA ARG A 405 6.63 21.79 7.93
C ARG A 405 7.99 21.81 7.23
N SER A 406 8.94 20.99 7.72
CA SER A 406 10.23 20.79 7.07
C SER A 406 10.07 20.02 5.76
N VAL A 407 10.86 20.40 4.77
CA VAL A 407 10.97 19.76 3.46
C VAL A 407 12.41 19.26 3.32
N ASP A 408 12.57 17.94 3.37
CA ASP A 408 13.86 17.25 3.27
C ASP A 408 14.08 16.58 1.89
N SER A 409 13.08 16.62 1.01
CA SER A 409 13.11 15.95 -0.30
C SER A 409 12.11 16.60 -1.28
N ALA A 410 12.26 16.29 -2.56
CA ALA A 410 11.27 16.68 -3.58
C ALA A 410 9.87 16.10 -3.26
N ASP A 411 9.82 14.84 -2.79
CA ASP A 411 8.57 14.21 -2.41
C ASP A 411 7.91 14.89 -1.20
N ALA A 412 8.72 15.32 -0.22
CA ALA A 412 8.21 16.07 0.93
C ALA A 412 7.58 17.40 0.51
N LEU A 413 8.16 18.10 -0.47
CA LEU A 413 7.57 19.30 -1.02
C LEU A 413 6.25 19.01 -1.76
N ILE A 414 6.24 17.98 -2.61
CA ILE A 414 5.03 17.59 -3.36
C ILE A 414 3.90 17.24 -2.39
N ALA A 415 4.17 16.43 -1.38
CA ALA A 415 3.21 16.05 -0.34
C ALA A 415 2.71 17.28 0.43
N ALA A 416 3.62 18.19 0.84
CA ALA A 416 3.27 19.40 1.56
C ALA A 416 2.37 20.33 0.74
N ILE A 417 2.64 20.52 -0.55
CA ILE A 417 1.79 21.36 -1.42
C ILE A 417 0.43 20.71 -1.66
N ARG A 418 0.40 19.37 -1.90
CA ARG A 418 -0.85 18.65 -2.16
C ARG A 418 -1.78 18.51 -0.94
N SER A 419 -1.28 18.74 0.28
CA SER A 419 -2.13 18.79 1.48
C SER A 419 -2.96 20.07 1.58
N HIS A 420 -2.64 21.10 0.76
CA HIS A 420 -3.38 22.35 0.63
C HIS A 420 -4.39 22.32 -0.51
N GLN A 421 -5.20 23.38 -0.61
CA GLN A 421 -6.16 23.57 -1.69
C GLN A 421 -5.70 24.66 -2.68
N PRO A 422 -6.16 24.60 -3.94
CA PRO A 422 -5.98 25.72 -4.85
C PRO A 422 -6.49 27.03 -4.25
N GLY A 423 -5.68 28.08 -4.33
CA GLY A 423 -5.96 29.40 -3.73
C GLY A 423 -5.42 29.60 -2.33
N ASP A 424 -4.98 28.54 -1.64
CA ASP A 424 -4.35 28.68 -0.33
C ASP A 424 -3.04 29.46 -0.42
N SER A 425 -2.74 30.21 0.62
CA SER A 425 -1.50 30.96 0.76
C SER A 425 -0.57 30.29 1.75
N VAL A 426 0.60 29.88 1.29
CA VAL A 426 1.64 29.22 2.09
C VAL A 426 2.89 30.08 2.18
N VAL A 427 3.59 30.01 3.31
CA VAL A 427 4.92 30.61 3.47
C VAL A 427 5.96 29.57 3.07
N LEU A 428 6.83 29.92 2.13
CA LEU A 428 7.95 29.08 1.72
C LEU A 428 9.22 29.60 2.35
N THR A 429 10.03 28.73 2.96
CA THR A 429 11.41 29.00 3.34
C THR A 429 12.31 28.28 2.35
N TYR A 430 13.24 28.99 1.75
CA TYR A 430 14.15 28.45 0.75
C TYR A 430 15.50 29.17 0.77
N THR A 431 16.54 28.51 0.26
CA THR A 431 17.85 29.08 0.09
C THR A 431 17.98 29.63 -1.33
N HIS A 432 18.25 30.92 -1.45
CA HIS A 432 18.51 31.62 -2.71
C HIS A 432 19.95 32.15 -2.71
N ASN A 433 20.78 31.69 -3.64
CA ASN A 433 22.21 32.09 -3.71
C ASN A 433 22.95 31.93 -2.35
N GLY A 434 22.66 30.84 -1.60
CA GLY A 434 23.27 30.57 -0.31
C GLY A 434 22.68 31.35 0.88
N THR A 435 21.64 32.16 0.66
CA THR A 435 20.96 32.95 1.72
C THR A 435 19.56 32.40 1.95
N GLU A 436 19.22 32.09 3.21
CA GLU A 436 17.86 31.73 3.59
C GLU A 436 16.90 32.89 3.39
N THR A 437 15.81 32.63 2.72
CA THR A 437 14.79 33.62 2.34
C THR A 437 13.40 33.04 2.57
N THR A 438 12.44 33.88 2.88
CA THR A 438 11.04 33.49 2.99
C THR A 438 10.18 34.29 1.99
N SER A 439 9.20 33.58 1.40
CA SER A 439 8.22 34.22 0.52
C SER A 439 6.85 33.61 0.70
N LYS A 440 5.81 34.39 0.41
CA LYS A 440 4.42 33.93 0.43
C LYS A 440 3.98 33.57 -0.99
N ALA A 441 3.54 32.33 -1.18
CA ALA A 441 3.01 31.84 -2.44
C ALA A 441 1.50 31.59 -2.31
N THR A 442 0.71 32.02 -3.28
CA THR A 442 -0.68 31.60 -3.44
C THR A 442 -0.73 30.48 -4.44
N LEU A 443 -1.14 29.28 -3.98
CA LEU A 443 -1.10 28.06 -4.77
C LEU A 443 -2.07 28.12 -5.95
N GLY A 444 -1.61 27.67 -7.10
CA GLY A 444 -2.44 27.47 -8.30
C GLY A 444 -3.22 26.17 -8.24
N SER A 445 -3.91 25.86 -9.34
CA SER A 445 -4.62 24.59 -9.53
C SER A 445 -3.97 23.79 -10.67
N ASP A 446 -3.93 22.48 -10.52
CA ASP A 446 -3.62 21.55 -11.60
C ASP A 446 -4.80 21.35 -12.55
N SER A 447 -5.76 22.30 -12.59
CA SER A 447 -6.91 22.16 -13.47
C SER A 447 -6.45 21.56 -14.79
N ALA A 448 -6.88 20.32 -15.05
CA ALA A 448 -6.54 19.61 -16.25
C ALA A 448 -6.74 20.57 -17.42
N SER A 449 -5.68 20.80 -18.18
CA SER A 449 -5.80 21.39 -19.50
C SER A 449 -6.69 20.43 -20.29
N SER A 450 -7.98 20.77 -20.35
CA SER A 450 -9.01 20.14 -21.16
C SER A 450 -8.64 20.17 -22.64
#